data_1aacf21ec8eb643fc238a118cfe78112
#
_entry.id   1aacf21ec8eb643fc238a118cfe78112
#
_cell.length_a   1.000
_cell.length_b   1.000
_cell.length_c   1.000
_cell.angle_alpha   90.00
_cell.angle_beta   90.00
_cell.angle_gamma   90.00
#
_symmetry.space_group_name_H-M   'P 1'
#
loop_
_entity.id
_entity.type
_entity.pdbx_description
1 polymer ?
#
loop_
_entity_poly.entity_id
_entity_poly.type
_entity_poly.pdbx_seq_one_letter_code
_entity_poly.pdbx_strand_id
1 'polypeptide(L)'
;MRIKYIYQQLISHLSVILVALLVLSLVFSHYIEKLVFSMKADELQGYGYNIVQDVQGDDLWSAATYSTLLRYSEELKGTGITIGIFNTQRNRIWSFGKDLNINITHAEWDEIKDGSSTVIKPSTRRGDQEVALVAIPYSVNNVVVGGIILTSPLVESKEMIQEINKYLIYILFLVFGIALLMSFIFSRVHVNRIKKLQEATSHVAEGDYSVKVSSSTFDEIGELGQDFNQMVDRIRESKEAIDALENRRRQFMSDVSHELKTPLTTISGVIEGLNNNMIPENEREKGLKLISQEAKRLIRLVNENLDYDKIRSNQIVLMKEFISLQEVLEIIEEQLSILAEEKNVKIYVDVDNAAVIYADYDRLIQIIMNITKNSIQFTENGSIWLSGRMEVDRTIIEVKDTGIGIDAHEIENIWKRFYKADISRTNNPYGEFGLGLSIVKQLVQFHEGDIHVTSEKGKGTTFTIYFPLPKEKVTEFA
;
A
#
# COMPACT_ATOMS: atom_id res chain seq x y z
N MET A 1 -9.04 24.12 21.28
CA MET A 1 -10.20 23.86 20.40
C MET A 1 -9.71 23.16 19.14
N ARG A 2 -10.05 21.87 18.89
CA ARG A 2 -9.61 21.17 17.67
C ARG A 2 -10.51 21.63 16.53
N ILE A 3 -9.97 22.46 15.62
CA ILE A 3 -10.67 22.85 14.40
C ILE A 3 -10.76 21.61 13.50
N LYS A 4 -11.97 21.26 13.06
CA LYS A 4 -12.14 20.11 12.14
C LYS A 4 -11.35 20.36 10.85
N TYR A 5 -10.72 19.35 10.33
CA TYR A 5 -9.85 19.40 9.14
C TYR A 5 -10.51 20.10 7.93
N ILE A 6 -11.83 19.91 7.76
CA ILE A 6 -12.60 20.60 6.71
C ILE A 6 -12.51 22.14 6.80
N TYR A 7 -12.55 22.70 7.99
CA TYR A 7 -12.43 24.15 8.18
C TYR A 7 -11.00 24.65 7.96
N GLN A 8 -9.99 23.88 8.32
CA GLN A 8 -8.59 24.22 8.05
C GLN A 8 -8.33 24.31 6.54
N GLN A 9 -8.81 23.32 5.79
CA GLN A 9 -8.65 23.27 4.35
C GLN A 9 -9.40 24.41 3.65
N LEU A 10 -10.65 24.69 4.08
CA LEU A 10 -11.43 25.81 3.59
C LEU A 10 -10.73 27.15 3.83
N ILE A 11 -10.26 27.41 5.06
CA ILE A 11 -9.55 28.63 5.42
C ILE A 11 -8.28 28.78 4.58
N SER A 12 -7.50 27.72 4.41
CA SER A 12 -6.28 27.73 3.61
C SER A 12 -6.57 28.14 2.15
N HIS A 13 -7.52 27.47 1.50
CA HIS A 13 -7.87 27.78 0.11
C HIS A 13 -8.43 29.18 -0.05
N LEU A 14 -9.35 29.58 0.83
CA LEU A 14 -9.96 30.91 0.79
C LEU A 14 -8.95 32.03 1.06
N SER A 15 -7.98 31.82 1.95
CA SER A 15 -6.95 32.82 2.24
C SER A 15 -6.06 33.08 1.01
N VAL A 16 -5.65 32.03 0.31
CA VAL A 16 -4.84 32.14 -0.92
C VAL A 16 -5.62 32.87 -2.01
N ILE A 17 -6.89 32.49 -2.22
CA ILE A 17 -7.75 33.12 -3.23
C ILE A 17 -8.00 34.59 -2.88
N LEU A 18 -8.27 34.93 -1.62
CA LEU A 18 -8.48 36.31 -1.18
C LEU A 18 -7.25 37.18 -1.45
N VAL A 19 -6.05 36.70 -1.09
CA VAL A 19 -4.79 37.43 -1.35
C VAL A 19 -4.59 37.59 -2.82
N ALA A 20 -4.80 36.56 -3.63
CA ALA A 20 -4.65 36.64 -5.09
C ALA A 20 -5.61 37.68 -5.72
N LEU A 21 -6.88 37.69 -5.30
CA LEU A 21 -7.88 38.64 -5.76
C LEU A 21 -7.56 40.07 -5.32
N LEU A 22 -7.06 40.29 -4.11
CA LEU A 22 -6.62 41.63 -3.65
C LEU A 22 -5.45 42.13 -4.48
N VAL A 23 -4.43 41.33 -4.70
CA VAL A 23 -3.28 41.70 -5.53
C VAL A 23 -3.72 42.00 -6.96
N LEU A 24 -4.56 41.16 -7.56
CA LEU A 24 -5.09 41.36 -8.91
C LEU A 24 -5.88 42.68 -9.00
N SER A 25 -6.73 42.97 -8.02
CA SER A 25 -7.52 44.18 -7.94
C SER A 25 -6.63 45.45 -7.91
N LEU A 26 -5.60 45.43 -7.06
CA LEU A 26 -4.65 46.55 -6.94
C LEU A 26 -3.87 46.80 -8.25
N VAL A 27 -3.34 45.71 -8.83
CA VAL A 27 -2.58 45.80 -10.09
C VAL A 27 -3.46 46.27 -11.23
N PHE A 28 -4.68 45.75 -11.32
CA PHE A 28 -5.62 46.13 -12.39
C PHE A 28 -6.07 47.57 -12.24
N SER A 29 -6.42 48.03 -11.04
CA SER A 29 -6.80 49.43 -10.79
C SER A 29 -5.68 50.42 -11.20
N HIS A 30 -4.43 50.09 -10.78
CA HIS A 30 -3.27 50.90 -11.15
C HIS A 30 -3.01 50.88 -12.66
N TYR A 31 -3.17 49.74 -13.32
CA TYR A 31 -2.98 49.62 -14.77
C TYR A 31 -4.02 50.40 -15.55
N ILE A 32 -5.29 50.37 -15.14
CA ILE A 32 -6.37 51.13 -15.79
C ILE A 32 -6.14 52.65 -15.69
N GLU A 33 -5.74 53.15 -14.50
CA GLU A 33 -5.39 54.57 -14.36
C GLU A 33 -4.29 54.99 -15.34
N LYS A 34 -3.22 54.20 -15.42
CA LYS A 34 -2.10 54.47 -16.35
C LYS A 34 -2.53 54.39 -17.80
N LEU A 35 -3.35 53.39 -18.16
CA LEU A 35 -3.83 53.21 -19.53
C LEU A 35 -4.71 54.40 -19.99
N VAL A 36 -5.67 54.79 -19.15
CA VAL A 36 -6.57 55.91 -19.45
C VAL A 36 -5.80 57.22 -19.59
N PHE A 37 -4.81 57.47 -18.72
CA PHE A 37 -3.94 58.63 -18.84
C PHE A 37 -3.12 58.62 -20.14
N SER A 38 -2.53 57.48 -20.49
CA SER A 38 -1.77 57.32 -21.74
C SER A 38 -2.63 57.59 -22.97
N MET A 39 -3.82 56.98 -23.04
CA MET A 39 -4.76 57.17 -24.14
C MET A 39 -5.16 58.65 -24.30
N LYS A 40 -5.39 59.36 -23.17
CA LYS A 40 -5.73 60.78 -23.21
C LYS A 40 -4.55 61.67 -23.64
N ALA A 41 -3.35 61.31 -23.22
CA ALA A 41 -2.14 61.98 -23.65
C ALA A 41 -1.88 61.79 -25.18
N ASP A 42 -2.04 60.58 -25.69
CA ASP A 42 -1.89 60.25 -27.11
C ASP A 42 -2.93 60.99 -27.95
N GLU A 43 -4.18 61.10 -27.48
CA GLU A 43 -5.24 61.90 -28.13
C GLU A 43 -4.84 63.40 -28.22
N LEU A 44 -4.37 63.98 -27.09
CA LEU A 44 -3.92 65.39 -27.07
C LEU A 44 -2.70 65.60 -27.96
N GLN A 45 -1.75 64.66 -27.99
CA GLN A 45 -0.61 64.77 -28.93
C GLN A 45 -1.08 64.79 -30.40
N GLY A 46 -2.03 63.91 -30.76
CA GLY A 46 -2.59 63.87 -32.10
C GLY A 46 -3.20 65.19 -32.51
N TYR A 47 -4.06 65.77 -31.66
CA TYR A 47 -4.60 67.10 -31.92
C TYR A 47 -3.51 68.20 -32.03
N GLY A 48 -2.56 68.16 -31.13
CA GLY A 48 -1.50 69.13 -31.09
C GLY A 48 -0.59 69.12 -32.33
N TYR A 49 -0.23 67.91 -32.80
CA TYR A 49 0.53 67.81 -34.06
C TYR A 49 -0.25 68.31 -35.27
N ASN A 50 -1.54 68.06 -35.38
CA ASN A 50 -2.40 68.57 -36.45
C ASN A 50 -2.44 70.10 -36.40
N ILE A 51 -2.61 70.71 -35.23
CA ILE A 51 -2.63 72.16 -35.08
C ILE A 51 -1.28 72.76 -35.48
N VAL A 52 -0.15 72.19 -35.04
CA VAL A 52 1.18 72.67 -35.40
C VAL A 52 1.40 72.58 -36.90
N GLN A 53 0.94 71.50 -37.55
CA GLN A 53 1.04 71.30 -38.99
C GLN A 53 0.24 72.38 -39.78
N ASP A 54 -0.99 72.64 -39.32
CA ASP A 54 -1.87 73.65 -39.97
C ASP A 54 -1.38 75.10 -39.79
N VAL A 55 -0.60 75.33 -38.72
CA VAL A 55 0.01 76.69 -38.45
C VAL A 55 1.43 76.79 -39.03
N GLN A 56 2.00 75.70 -39.55
CA GLN A 56 3.38 75.64 -40.03
C GLN A 56 3.59 76.56 -41.25
N GLY A 57 4.48 77.52 -41.10
CA GLY A 57 4.81 78.50 -42.11
C GLY A 57 4.31 79.97 -41.82
N ASP A 58 3.42 80.10 -40.85
CA ASP A 58 2.94 81.40 -40.37
C ASP A 58 3.72 81.77 -39.07
N ASP A 59 3.78 83.05 -38.83
CA ASP A 59 4.25 83.58 -37.55
C ASP A 59 3.25 83.12 -36.45
N LEU A 60 3.78 82.46 -35.38
CA LEU A 60 2.95 81.95 -34.25
C LEU A 60 2.03 83.03 -33.65
N TRP A 61 2.40 84.29 -33.89
CA TRP A 61 1.71 85.50 -33.43
C TRP A 61 0.82 86.17 -34.51
N SER A 62 0.66 85.58 -35.65
CA SER A 62 -0.14 86.08 -36.73
C SER A 62 -1.65 86.03 -36.53
N ALA A 63 -2.41 86.88 -37.21
CA ALA A 63 -3.87 86.77 -37.20
C ALA A 63 -4.37 85.46 -37.85
N ALA A 64 -3.59 84.91 -38.80
CA ALA A 64 -3.89 83.61 -39.42
C ALA A 64 -3.80 82.46 -38.42
N THR A 65 -2.73 82.42 -37.65
CA THR A 65 -2.55 81.47 -36.58
C THR A 65 -3.69 81.52 -35.52
N TYR A 66 -4.04 82.75 -35.13
CA TYR A 66 -5.15 82.99 -34.23
C TYR A 66 -6.48 82.45 -34.77
N SER A 67 -6.80 82.69 -36.02
CA SER A 67 -8.04 82.17 -36.64
C SER A 67 -8.06 80.63 -36.72
N THR A 68 -6.92 79.98 -36.98
CA THR A 68 -6.78 78.55 -37.00
C THR A 68 -6.99 77.96 -35.62
N LEU A 69 -6.38 78.54 -34.59
CA LEU A 69 -6.55 78.09 -33.21
C LEU A 69 -7.97 78.32 -32.70
N LEU A 70 -8.65 79.36 -33.08
CA LEU A 70 -10.04 79.65 -32.79
C LEU A 70 -10.94 78.55 -33.37
N ARG A 71 -10.72 78.16 -34.64
CA ARG A 71 -11.43 77.08 -35.30
C ARG A 71 -11.28 75.74 -34.50
N TYR A 72 -10.04 75.32 -34.17
CA TYR A 72 -9.78 74.13 -33.36
C TYR A 72 -10.41 74.22 -31.97
N SER A 73 -10.40 75.39 -31.34
CA SER A 73 -11.02 75.58 -30.03
C SER A 73 -12.55 75.43 -30.10
N GLU A 74 -13.18 75.84 -31.21
CA GLU A 74 -14.62 75.59 -31.41
C GLU A 74 -14.94 74.15 -31.70
N GLU A 75 -14.12 73.44 -32.52
CA GLU A 75 -14.26 72.06 -32.81
C GLU A 75 -14.09 71.19 -31.52
N LEU A 76 -13.15 71.56 -30.68
CA LEU A 76 -12.84 70.81 -29.41
C LEU A 76 -13.67 71.31 -28.22
N LYS A 77 -14.56 72.28 -28.37
CA LYS A 77 -15.35 72.86 -27.27
C LYS A 77 -16.19 71.83 -26.50
N GLY A 78 -16.66 70.78 -27.20
CA GLY A 78 -17.43 69.70 -26.60
C GLY A 78 -16.59 68.66 -25.88
N THR A 79 -15.28 68.57 -26.07
CA THR A 79 -14.38 67.58 -25.51
C THR A 79 -13.66 68.08 -24.24
N GLY A 80 -13.91 69.34 -23.81
CA GLY A 80 -13.25 69.93 -22.65
C GLY A 80 -11.76 70.21 -22.85
N ILE A 81 -11.24 70.06 -24.09
CA ILE A 81 -9.85 70.35 -24.40
C ILE A 81 -9.65 71.85 -24.49
N THR A 82 -8.64 72.35 -23.79
CA THR A 82 -8.24 73.74 -23.82
C THR A 82 -6.90 73.89 -24.56
N ILE A 83 -6.80 74.86 -25.47
CA ILE A 83 -5.60 75.15 -26.25
C ILE A 83 -4.96 76.39 -25.68
N GLY A 84 -3.66 76.43 -25.47
CA GLY A 84 -2.88 77.56 -25.07
C GLY A 84 -1.62 77.73 -25.92
N ILE A 85 -1.14 78.94 -26.10
CA ILE A 85 0.15 79.23 -26.73
C ILE A 85 1.10 79.72 -25.62
N PHE A 86 2.33 79.22 -25.64
CA PHE A 86 3.42 79.73 -24.82
C PHE A 86 4.60 80.20 -25.65
N ASN A 87 5.33 81.20 -25.12
CA ASN A 87 6.51 81.80 -25.78
C ASN A 87 7.82 81.15 -25.22
N THR A 88 8.96 81.59 -25.76
CA THR A 88 10.30 81.16 -25.34
C THR A 88 10.63 81.50 -23.89
N GLN A 89 9.91 82.44 -23.27
CA GLN A 89 10.01 82.77 -21.84
C GLN A 89 9.11 81.88 -20.96
N ARG A 90 8.44 80.85 -21.52
CA ARG A 90 7.49 79.97 -20.86
C ARG A 90 6.19 80.68 -20.39
N ASN A 91 5.98 81.91 -20.80
CA ASN A 91 4.75 82.61 -20.45
C ASN A 91 3.66 82.22 -21.44
N ARG A 92 2.48 81.88 -20.88
CA ARG A 92 1.28 81.67 -21.70
C ARG A 92 0.78 83.00 -22.19
N ILE A 93 0.61 83.12 -23.49
CA ILE A 93 0.18 84.37 -24.13
C ILE A 93 -1.30 84.28 -24.42
N TRP A 94 -1.76 83.25 -25.01
CA TRP A 94 -3.18 83.02 -25.30
C TRP A 94 -3.71 81.74 -24.76
N SER A 95 -5.03 81.69 -24.43
CA SER A 95 -5.74 80.47 -24.04
C SER A 95 -7.16 80.52 -24.61
N PHE A 96 -7.54 79.38 -25.21
CA PHE A 96 -8.88 79.16 -25.71
C PHE A 96 -9.53 78.10 -24.85
N GLY A 97 -10.63 78.50 -24.18
CA GLY A 97 -11.33 77.57 -23.20
C GLY A 97 -11.13 78.00 -21.73
N LYS A 98 -11.28 77.13 -20.81
CA LYS A 98 -11.19 77.38 -19.37
C LYS A 98 -9.76 77.76 -18.97
N ASP A 99 -9.62 78.84 -18.23
CA ASP A 99 -8.30 79.36 -17.83
C ASP A 99 -7.69 78.42 -16.73
N LEU A 100 -6.67 77.69 -17.12
CA LEU A 100 -5.90 76.84 -16.23
C LEU A 100 -4.52 77.54 -16.01
N ASN A 101 -4.19 77.76 -14.74
CA ASN A 101 -2.91 78.33 -14.39
C ASN A 101 -1.79 77.26 -14.50
N ILE A 102 -1.18 77.20 -15.73
CA ILE A 102 -0.21 76.19 -16.08
C ILE A 102 1.17 76.81 -16.10
N ASN A 103 2.07 76.36 -15.27
CA ASN A 103 3.49 76.76 -15.30
C ASN A 103 4.33 75.59 -15.81
N ILE A 104 5.05 75.73 -16.93
CA ILE A 104 6.01 74.83 -17.47
C ILE A 104 7.29 74.92 -16.59
N THR A 105 7.74 73.78 -16.04
CA THR A 105 8.99 73.73 -15.26
C THR A 105 10.22 73.85 -16.17
N HIS A 106 11.40 74.13 -15.58
CA HIS A 106 12.65 74.20 -16.35
C HIS A 106 12.97 72.89 -17.08
N ALA A 107 12.78 71.76 -16.41
CA ALA A 107 13.05 70.43 -16.97
C ALA A 107 12.11 70.11 -18.17
N GLU A 108 10.81 70.39 -18.03
CA GLU A 108 9.84 70.22 -19.12
C GLU A 108 10.12 71.10 -20.29
N TRP A 109 10.63 72.31 -20.02
CA TRP A 109 11.01 73.25 -21.07
C TRP A 109 12.27 72.86 -21.86
N ASP A 110 13.24 72.24 -21.16
CA ASP A 110 14.45 71.72 -21.80
C ASP A 110 14.12 70.57 -22.77
N GLU A 111 13.19 69.66 -22.37
CA GLU A 111 12.67 68.63 -23.28
C GLU A 111 11.95 69.25 -24.54
N ILE A 112 11.15 70.29 -24.34
CA ILE A 112 10.45 70.96 -25.41
C ILE A 112 11.43 71.64 -26.38
N LYS A 113 12.51 72.24 -25.88
CA LYS A 113 13.55 72.86 -26.71
C LYS A 113 14.28 71.88 -27.62
N ASP A 114 14.39 70.60 -27.19
CA ASP A 114 14.98 69.53 -28.00
C ASP A 114 14.08 69.09 -29.17
N GLY A 115 12.91 69.77 -29.33
CA GLY A 115 11.97 69.47 -30.39
C GLY A 115 11.02 68.31 -30.13
N SER A 116 11.03 67.77 -28.91
CA SER A 116 10.18 66.65 -28.49
C SER A 116 8.87 67.15 -27.88
N SER A 117 7.76 66.51 -28.22
CA SER A 117 6.51 66.72 -27.50
C SER A 117 6.62 66.13 -26.10
N THR A 118 6.26 66.88 -25.07
CA THR A 118 6.37 66.51 -23.71
C THR A 118 4.99 66.29 -23.07
N VAL A 119 4.76 65.07 -22.53
CA VAL A 119 3.57 64.78 -21.78
C VAL A 119 3.83 65.06 -20.28
N ILE A 120 3.16 66.12 -19.84
CA ILE A 120 3.31 66.57 -18.44
C ILE A 120 2.26 65.90 -17.58
N LYS A 121 2.74 65.05 -16.63
CA LYS A 121 1.85 64.36 -15.72
C LYS A 121 1.19 65.38 -14.76
N PRO A 122 -0.08 65.16 -14.40
CA PRO A 122 -0.76 66.02 -13.45
C PRO A 122 -0.05 65.93 -12.07
N SER A 123 0.43 67.08 -11.60
CA SER A 123 0.92 67.17 -10.23
C SER A 123 -0.13 67.91 -9.38
N THR A 124 -0.34 67.44 -8.16
CA THR A 124 -1.27 68.00 -7.16
C THR A 124 -1.06 69.50 -6.85
N ARG A 125 -0.04 70.11 -7.44
CA ARG A 125 0.31 71.53 -7.23
C ARG A 125 -0.12 72.47 -8.39
N ARG A 126 -0.82 71.97 -9.41
CA ARG A 126 -1.14 72.77 -10.62
C ARG A 126 -2.60 73.20 -10.69
N GLY A 127 -3.25 73.48 -9.60
CA GLY A 127 -4.64 73.94 -9.51
C GLY A 127 -5.61 72.91 -8.96
N ASP A 128 -6.88 73.30 -8.76
CA ASP A 128 -7.92 72.45 -8.14
C ASP A 128 -8.42 71.29 -9.02
N GLN A 129 -7.93 71.16 -10.26
CA GLN A 129 -8.36 70.11 -11.18
C GLN A 129 -7.15 69.35 -11.74
N GLU A 130 -7.21 68.04 -11.69
CA GLU A 130 -6.26 67.19 -12.38
C GLU A 130 -6.54 67.23 -13.88
N VAL A 131 -5.50 67.54 -14.66
CA VAL A 131 -5.58 67.64 -16.13
C VAL A 131 -4.46 66.82 -16.77
N ALA A 132 -4.74 66.17 -17.89
CA ALA A 132 -3.71 65.72 -18.79
C ALA A 132 -3.19 66.90 -19.58
N LEU A 133 -1.89 67.10 -19.67
CA LEU A 133 -1.26 68.21 -20.36
C LEU A 133 -0.21 67.70 -21.32
N VAL A 134 -0.28 68.18 -22.53
CA VAL A 134 0.71 67.93 -23.57
C VAL A 134 1.20 69.27 -24.14
N ALA A 135 2.50 69.44 -24.15
CA ALA A 135 3.17 70.60 -24.77
C ALA A 135 3.88 70.13 -26.02
N ILE A 136 3.61 70.84 -27.13
CA ILE A 136 4.18 70.56 -28.45
C ILE A 136 4.97 71.80 -28.93
N PRO A 137 6.27 71.62 -29.25
CA PRO A 137 7.09 72.72 -29.71
C PRO A 137 6.65 73.18 -31.07
N TYR A 138 6.71 74.53 -31.29
CA TYR A 138 6.59 75.13 -32.56
C TYR A 138 7.93 75.73 -32.96
N SER A 139 8.44 75.26 -34.11
CA SER A 139 9.77 75.71 -34.64
C SER A 139 9.69 76.37 -35.92
N VAL A 140 10.43 77.50 -36.10
CA VAL A 140 10.65 78.19 -37.33
C VAL A 140 12.14 78.16 -37.66
N ASN A 141 12.49 77.73 -38.87
CA ASN A 141 13.87 77.51 -39.27
C ASN A 141 14.73 76.70 -38.29
N ASN A 142 14.16 75.64 -37.78
CA ASN A 142 14.77 74.70 -36.79
C ASN A 142 15.08 75.36 -35.43
N VAL A 143 14.50 76.48 -35.11
CA VAL A 143 14.59 77.11 -33.79
C VAL A 143 13.21 77.12 -33.13
N VAL A 144 13.10 76.57 -31.92
CA VAL A 144 11.86 76.64 -31.17
C VAL A 144 11.55 78.05 -30.74
N VAL A 145 10.47 78.61 -31.30
CA VAL A 145 10.02 79.99 -31.02
C VAL A 145 8.87 80.08 -30.02
N GLY A 146 8.37 78.95 -29.60
CA GLY A 146 7.26 78.77 -28.66
C GLY A 146 6.65 77.43 -28.81
N GLY A 147 5.38 77.25 -28.44
CA GLY A 147 4.67 76.01 -28.65
C GLY A 147 3.19 76.08 -28.26
N ILE A 148 2.52 74.98 -28.47
CA ILE A 148 1.10 74.82 -28.21
C ILE A 148 0.94 73.88 -27.02
N ILE A 149 0.14 74.25 -26.02
CA ILE A 149 -0.25 73.43 -24.90
C ILE A 149 -1.69 73.02 -25.12
N LEU A 150 -1.93 71.68 -25.02
CA LEU A 150 -3.27 71.16 -24.94
C LEU A 150 -3.47 70.59 -23.54
N THR A 151 -4.64 70.84 -22.97
CA THR A 151 -5.02 70.28 -21.67
C THR A 151 -6.41 69.67 -21.74
N SER A 152 -6.61 68.61 -21.09
CA SER A 152 -7.93 68.00 -20.94
C SER A 152 -8.17 67.62 -19.46
N PRO A 153 -9.35 67.99 -18.95
CA PRO A 153 -9.70 67.55 -17.56
C PRO A 153 -9.84 66.05 -17.48
N LEU A 154 -9.28 65.47 -16.39
CA LEU A 154 -9.38 64.04 -16.13
C LEU A 154 -10.66 63.63 -15.38
N VAL A 155 -11.62 64.57 -15.18
CA VAL A 155 -12.84 64.31 -14.41
C VAL A 155 -13.68 63.21 -15.05
N GLU A 156 -13.95 63.30 -16.36
CA GLU A 156 -14.71 62.27 -17.10
C GLU A 156 -13.96 60.92 -17.10
N SER A 157 -12.63 60.95 -17.22
CA SER A 157 -11.79 59.76 -17.12
C SER A 157 -11.85 59.13 -15.74
N LYS A 158 -11.94 59.94 -14.67
CA LYS A 158 -12.10 59.46 -13.31
C LYS A 158 -13.46 58.79 -13.08
N GLU A 159 -14.54 59.35 -13.64
CA GLU A 159 -15.87 58.74 -13.58
C GLU A 159 -15.87 57.39 -14.29
N MET A 160 -15.25 57.28 -15.47
CA MET A 160 -15.10 56.02 -16.18
C MET A 160 -14.27 55.00 -15.37
N ILE A 161 -13.17 55.42 -14.73
CA ILE A 161 -12.33 54.57 -13.89
C ILE A 161 -13.15 54.08 -12.67
N GLN A 162 -13.93 54.95 -12.06
CA GLN A 162 -14.82 54.58 -10.93
C GLN A 162 -15.87 53.56 -11.35
N GLU A 163 -16.46 53.70 -12.52
CA GLU A 163 -17.42 52.75 -13.05
C GLU A 163 -16.78 51.39 -13.33
N ILE A 164 -15.61 51.39 -13.98
CA ILE A 164 -14.83 50.15 -14.18
C ILE A 164 -14.48 49.48 -12.85
N ASN A 165 -14.01 50.23 -11.86
CA ASN A 165 -13.69 49.70 -10.54
C ASN A 165 -14.94 49.12 -9.81
N LYS A 166 -16.11 49.73 -10.02
CA LYS A 166 -17.38 49.21 -9.50
C LYS A 166 -17.72 47.85 -10.11
N TYR A 167 -17.61 47.70 -11.42
CA TYR A 167 -17.81 46.38 -12.08
C TYR A 167 -16.75 45.37 -11.65
N LEU A 168 -15.51 45.79 -11.47
CA LEU A 168 -14.43 44.93 -10.96
C LEU A 168 -14.78 44.38 -9.59
N ILE A 169 -15.32 45.21 -8.68
CA ILE A 169 -15.76 44.74 -7.35
C ILE A 169 -16.87 43.71 -7.49
N TYR A 170 -17.85 43.90 -8.38
CA TYR A 170 -18.90 42.91 -8.58
C TYR A 170 -18.35 41.57 -9.11
N ILE A 171 -17.41 41.61 -10.05
CA ILE A 171 -16.73 40.46 -10.59
C ILE A 171 -15.95 39.74 -9.48
N LEU A 172 -15.24 40.48 -8.61
CA LEU A 172 -14.51 39.93 -7.49
C LEU A 172 -15.42 39.17 -6.50
N PHE A 173 -16.57 39.75 -6.17
CA PHE A 173 -17.55 39.06 -5.32
C PHE A 173 -18.13 37.83 -5.98
N LEU A 174 -18.41 37.85 -7.28
CA LEU A 174 -18.87 36.69 -8.04
C LEU A 174 -17.82 35.55 -8.03
N VAL A 175 -16.58 35.89 -8.38
CA VAL A 175 -15.46 34.95 -8.41
C VAL A 175 -15.20 34.35 -7.02
N PHE A 176 -15.23 35.18 -5.97
CA PHE A 176 -15.09 34.74 -4.60
C PHE A 176 -16.20 33.76 -4.19
N GLY A 177 -17.45 34.05 -4.57
CA GLY A 177 -18.59 33.16 -4.31
C GLY A 177 -18.43 31.79 -5.00
N ILE A 178 -18.02 31.79 -6.27
CA ILE A 178 -17.73 30.55 -7.02
C ILE A 178 -16.57 29.77 -6.37
N ALA A 179 -15.50 30.46 -6.00
CA ALA A 179 -14.34 29.87 -5.37
C ALA A 179 -14.69 29.23 -4.01
N LEU A 180 -15.55 29.88 -3.23
CA LEU A 180 -16.07 29.36 -1.96
C LEU A 180 -16.88 28.10 -2.17
N LEU A 181 -17.78 28.08 -3.16
CA LEU A 181 -18.56 26.90 -3.49
C LEU A 181 -17.68 25.72 -3.93
N MET A 182 -16.75 25.96 -4.84
CA MET A 182 -15.82 24.93 -5.32
C MET A 182 -14.92 24.40 -4.21
N SER A 183 -14.37 25.29 -3.38
CA SER A 183 -13.56 24.90 -2.22
C SER A 183 -14.35 24.04 -1.23
N PHE A 184 -15.63 24.36 -0.99
CA PHE A 184 -16.50 23.55 -0.15
C PHE A 184 -16.73 22.16 -0.71
N ILE A 185 -17.02 22.04 -2.02
CA ILE A 185 -17.25 20.75 -2.69
C ILE A 185 -15.98 19.88 -2.60
N PHE A 186 -14.82 20.41 -3.01
CA PHE A 186 -13.56 19.66 -2.96
C PHE A 186 -13.18 19.24 -1.54
N SER A 187 -13.27 20.18 -0.60
CA SER A 187 -12.98 19.88 0.81
C SER A 187 -13.88 18.76 1.34
N ARG A 188 -15.17 18.75 1.01
CA ARG A 188 -16.10 17.72 1.44
C ARG A 188 -15.76 16.34 0.84
N VAL A 189 -15.36 16.28 -0.43
CA VAL A 189 -14.97 15.03 -1.09
C VAL A 189 -13.72 14.44 -0.42
N HIS A 190 -12.66 15.23 -0.26
CA HIS A 190 -11.41 14.75 0.34
C HIS A 190 -11.56 14.35 1.80
N VAL A 191 -12.25 15.19 2.60
CA VAL A 191 -12.48 14.88 4.02
C VAL A 191 -13.30 13.62 4.21
N ASN A 192 -14.31 13.35 3.37
CA ASN A 192 -15.10 12.13 3.44
C ASN A 192 -14.27 10.88 3.15
N ARG A 193 -13.32 10.94 2.20
CA ARG A 193 -12.43 9.81 1.91
C ARG A 193 -11.52 9.50 3.10
N ILE A 194 -10.91 10.52 3.68
CA ILE A 194 -10.05 10.36 4.87
C ILE A 194 -10.86 9.83 6.06
N LYS A 195 -12.09 10.30 6.25
CA LYS A 195 -12.96 9.85 7.33
C LYS A 195 -13.33 8.37 7.19
N LYS A 196 -13.63 7.90 5.98
CA LYS A 196 -13.87 6.48 5.71
C LYS A 196 -12.66 5.61 6.04
N LEU A 197 -11.45 6.08 5.70
CA LEU A 197 -10.21 5.38 6.05
C LEU A 197 -10.00 5.33 7.58
N GLN A 198 -10.29 6.42 8.28
CA GLN A 198 -10.22 6.49 9.74
C GLN A 198 -11.23 5.53 10.40
N GLU A 199 -12.47 5.50 9.94
CA GLU A 199 -13.50 4.59 10.43
C GLU A 199 -13.10 3.12 10.19
N ALA A 200 -12.61 2.79 8.98
CA ALA A 200 -12.10 1.46 8.67
C ALA A 200 -10.93 1.07 9.58
N THR A 201 -10.00 1.98 9.85
CA THR A 201 -8.88 1.75 10.76
C THR A 201 -9.36 1.46 12.19
N SER A 202 -10.43 2.15 12.65
CA SER A 202 -11.03 1.89 13.97
C SER A 202 -11.62 0.49 14.05
N HIS A 203 -12.35 0.04 13.02
CA HIS A 203 -12.91 -1.31 12.96
C HIS A 203 -11.81 -2.39 12.96
N VAL A 204 -10.73 -2.18 12.21
CA VAL A 204 -9.57 -3.09 12.23
C VAL A 204 -8.93 -3.15 13.61
N ALA A 205 -8.81 -2.02 14.31
CA ALA A 205 -8.29 -1.97 15.67
C ALA A 205 -9.19 -2.70 16.70
N GLU A 206 -10.50 -2.77 16.43
CA GLU A 206 -11.48 -3.53 17.22
C GLU A 206 -11.50 -5.03 16.86
N GLY A 207 -10.72 -5.44 15.84
CA GLY A 207 -10.58 -6.84 15.43
C GLY A 207 -11.45 -7.26 14.25
N ASP A 208 -12.14 -6.32 13.58
CA ASP A 208 -12.87 -6.60 12.35
C ASP A 208 -11.94 -6.43 11.13
N TYR A 209 -11.42 -7.55 10.65
CA TYR A 209 -10.55 -7.62 9.47
C TYR A 209 -11.32 -7.86 8.15
N SER A 210 -12.65 -7.76 8.16
CA SER A 210 -13.47 -7.91 6.96
C SER A 210 -13.66 -6.58 6.20
N VAL A 211 -13.33 -5.47 6.84
CA VAL A 211 -13.53 -4.11 6.33
C VAL A 211 -12.56 -3.81 5.20
N LYS A 212 -13.09 -3.30 4.07
CA LYS A 212 -12.31 -2.78 2.96
C LYS A 212 -12.71 -1.36 2.62
N VAL A 213 -11.71 -0.54 2.29
CA VAL A 213 -11.91 0.83 1.84
C VAL A 213 -11.92 0.85 0.32
N SER A 214 -12.82 1.64 -0.28
CA SER A 214 -12.82 1.86 -1.72
C SER A 214 -11.52 2.57 -2.11
N SER A 215 -10.66 1.89 -2.85
CA SER A 215 -9.42 2.42 -3.39
C SER A 215 -9.63 2.91 -4.81
N SER A 216 -9.26 4.17 -5.06
CA SER A 216 -9.22 4.78 -6.38
C SER A 216 -7.75 5.07 -6.68
N THR A 217 -7.25 4.62 -7.81
CA THR A 217 -5.83 4.79 -8.20
C THR A 217 -5.51 6.18 -8.78
N PHE A 218 -6.39 7.17 -8.58
CA PHE A 218 -6.24 8.50 -9.18
C PHE A 218 -5.44 9.51 -8.33
N ASP A 219 -5.25 9.22 -7.03
CA ASP A 219 -4.56 10.12 -6.11
C ASP A 219 -3.88 9.33 -4.96
N GLU A 220 -3.04 10.02 -4.19
CA GLU A 220 -2.27 9.45 -3.09
C GLU A 220 -3.18 8.89 -1.96
N ILE A 221 -4.39 9.42 -1.80
CA ILE A 221 -5.38 8.90 -0.85
C ILE A 221 -5.94 7.56 -1.33
N GLY A 222 -6.08 7.39 -2.64
CA GLY A 222 -6.46 6.13 -3.24
C GLY A 222 -5.40 5.05 -3.09
N GLU A 223 -4.12 5.41 -3.28
CA GLU A 223 -2.97 4.53 -3.04
C GLU A 223 -2.90 4.11 -1.57
N LEU A 224 -3.05 5.07 -0.64
CA LEU A 224 -3.12 4.78 0.80
C LEU A 224 -4.27 3.83 1.15
N GLY A 225 -5.43 3.96 0.47
CA GLY A 225 -6.55 3.04 0.63
C GLY A 225 -6.22 1.62 0.15
N GLN A 226 -5.44 1.49 -0.92
CA GLN A 226 -4.97 0.21 -1.42
C GLN A 226 -3.97 -0.45 -0.47
N ASP A 227 -2.99 0.31 0.00
CA ASP A 227 -2.00 -0.16 0.99
C ASP A 227 -2.68 -0.60 2.29
N PHE A 228 -3.67 0.16 2.74
CA PHE A 228 -4.50 -0.21 3.90
C PHE A 228 -5.19 -1.56 3.68
N ASN A 229 -5.83 -1.78 2.51
CA ASN A 229 -6.49 -3.04 2.22
C ASN A 229 -5.51 -4.23 2.20
N GLN A 230 -4.31 -4.05 1.60
CA GLN A 230 -3.26 -5.07 1.61
C GLN A 230 -2.78 -5.40 3.03
N MET A 231 -2.60 -4.38 3.87
CA MET A 231 -2.23 -4.57 5.28
C MET A 231 -3.30 -5.38 6.02
N VAL A 232 -4.58 -5.05 5.84
CA VAL A 232 -5.71 -5.78 6.46
C VAL A 232 -5.77 -7.23 6.01
N ASP A 233 -5.59 -7.50 4.71
CA ASP A 233 -5.56 -8.86 4.17
C ASP A 233 -4.41 -9.68 4.79
N ARG A 234 -3.20 -9.13 4.91
CA ARG A 234 -2.06 -9.80 5.59
C ARG A 234 -2.31 -10.06 7.07
N ILE A 235 -2.94 -9.13 7.78
CA ILE A 235 -3.30 -9.31 9.19
C ILE A 235 -4.31 -10.46 9.32
N ARG A 236 -5.33 -10.52 8.45
CA ARG A 236 -6.34 -11.57 8.42
C ARG A 236 -5.69 -12.95 8.19
N GLU A 237 -4.85 -13.08 7.15
CA GLU A 237 -4.12 -14.32 6.86
C GLU A 237 -3.25 -14.78 8.05
N SER A 238 -2.53 -13.84 8.66
CA SER A 238 -1.72 -14.13 9.85
C SER A 238 -2.56 -14.59 11.03
N LYS A 239 -3.71 -13.95 11.25
CA LYS A 239 -4.65 -14.32 12.32
C LYS A 239 -5.22 -15.71 12.10
N GLU A 240 -5.68 -16.02 10.89
CA GLU A 240 -6.18 -17.35 10.52
C GLU A 240 -5.12 -18.44 10.72
N ALA A 241 -3.86 -18.15 10.36
CA ALA A 241 -2.74 -19.08 10.58
C ALA A 241 -2.47 -19.31 12.07
N ILE A 242 -2.52 -18.25 12.89
CA ILE A 242 -2.36 -18.35 14.35
C ILE A 242 -3.50 -19.17 14.96
N ASP A 243 -4.75 -18.89 14.60
CA ASP A 243 -5.92 -19.61 15.11
C ASP A 243 -5.88 -21.11 14.73
N ALA A 244 -5.43 -21.42 13.50
CA ALA A 244 -5.21 -22.78 13.07
C ALA A 244 -4.08 -23.49 13.85
N LEU A 245 -3.02 -22.77 14.20
CA LEU A 245 -1.94 -23.30 15.06
C LEU A 245 -2.44 -23.54 16.49
N GLU A 246 -3.19 -22.62 17.06
CA GLU A 246 -3.74 -22.74 18.41
C GLU A 246 -4.73 -23.91 18.52
N ASN A 247 -5.62 -24.06 17.54
CA ASN A 247 -6.55 -25.18 17.49
C ASN A 247 -5.81 -26.54 17.39
N ARG A 248 -4.77 -26.62 16.55
CA ARG A 248 -3.91 -27.82 16.47
C ARG A 248 -3.20 -28.10 17.79
N ARG A 249 -2.74 -27.06 18.49
CA ARG A 249 -2.10 -27.21 19.82
C ARG A 249 -3.10 -27.70 20.86
N ARG A 250 -4.31 -27.13 20.88
CA ARG A 250 -5.38 -27.58 21.82
C ARG A 250 -5.75 -29.05 21.60
N GLN A 251 -5.93 -29.43 20.33
CA GLN A 251 -6.23 -30.81 19.98
C GLN A 251 -5.12 -31.76 20.46
N PHE A 252 -3.86 -31.41 20.19
CA PHE A 252 -2.70 -32.17 20.65
C PHE A 252 -2.70 -32.34 22.16
N MET A 253 -2.90 -31.31 22.95
CA MET A 253 -2.93 -31.40 24.41
C MET A 253 -4.08 -32.28 24.90
N SER A 254 -5.23 -32.24 24.24
CA SER A 254 -6.36 -33.10 24.53
C SER A 254 -6.02 -34.56 24.26
N ASP A 255 -5.45 -34.88 23.10
CA ASP A 255 -5.13 -36.24 22.69
C ASP A 255 -4.08 -36.89 23.62
N VAL A 256 -2.99 -36.15 23.93
CA VAL A 256 -1.96 -36.60 24.88
C VAL A 256 -2.57 -36.84 26.26
N SER A 257 -3.42 -35.92 26.73
CA SER A 257 -4.06 -36.06 28.03
C SER A 257 -4.93 -37.33 28.12
N HIS A 258 -5.66 -37.63 27.06
CA HIS A 258 -6.48 -38.85 26.99
C HIS A 258 -5.63 -40.13 26.99
N GLU A 259 -4.56 -40.18 26.17
CA GLU A 259 -3.69 -41.35 26.06
C GLU A 259 -2.83 -41.59 27.34
N LEU A 260 -2.55 -40.52 28.12
CA LEU A 260 -1.89 -40.65 29.43
C LEU A 260 -2.85 -41.07 30.53
N LYS A 261 -4.11 -40.59 30.53
CA LYS A 261 -5.08 -40.82 31.59
C LYS A 261 -5.44 -42.29 31.70
N THR A 262 -5.63 -43.01 30.60
CA THR A 262 -6.06 -44.43 30.59
C THR A 262 -5.07 -45.32 31.30
N PRO A 263 -3.77 -45.40 30.94
CA PRO A 263 -2.81 -46.26 31.61
C PRO A 263 -2.59 -45.83 33.07
N LEU A 264 -2.62 -44.53 33.36
CA LEU A 264 -2.47 -44.05 34.74
C LEU A 264 -3.63 -44.47 35.63
N THR A 265 -4.87 -44.45 35.11
CA THR A 265 -6.05 -44.93 35.82
C THR A 265 -5.97 -46.44 36.07
N THR A 266 -5.49 -47.24 35.11
CA THR A 266 -5.27 -48.67 35.26
C THR A 266 -4.24 -48.96 36.34
N ILE A 267 -3.08 -48.28 36.30
CA ILE A 267 -2.03 -48.41 37.32
C ILE A 267 -2.58 -48.06 38.71
N SER A 268 -3.27 -46.94 38.86
CA SER A 268 -3.84 -46.47 40.12
C SER A 268 -4.86 -47.50 40.68
N GLY A 269 -5.76 -47.98 39.80
CA GLY A 269 -6.79 -48.96 40.20
C GLY A 269 -6.21 -50.31 40.67
N VAL A 270 -5.18 -50.80 39.95
CA VAL A 270 -4.51 -52.04 40.36
C VAL A 270 -3.75 -51.86 41.69
N ILE A 271 -3.06 -50.73 41.87
CA ILE A 271 -2.36 -50.43 43.15
C ILE A 271 -3.38 -50.33 44.29
N GLU A 272 -4.51 -49.63 44.07
CA GLU A 272 -5.56 -49.53 45.09
C GLU A 272 -6.17 -50.93 45.44
N GLY A 273 -6.43 -51.74 44.41
CA GLY A 273 -6.89 -53.10 44.59
C GLY A 273 -5.92 -54.03 45.39
N LEU A 274 -4.61 -53.87 45.12
CA LEU A 274 -3.55 -54.54 45.84
C LEU A 274 -3.45 -54.10 47.32
N ASN A 275 -3.50 -52.76 47.54
CA ASN A 275 -3.40 -52.19 48.88
C ASN A 275 -4.61 -52.48 49.76
N ASN A 276 -5.80 -52.60 49.20
CA ASN A 276 -7.04 -52.86 49.90
C ASN A 276 -7.36 -54.36 49.98
N ASN A 277 -6.41 -55.23 49.59
CA ASN A 277 -6.60 -56.74 49.56
C ASN A 277 -7.82 -57.18 48.72
N MET A 278 -8.20 -56.35 47.69
CA MET A 278 -9.30 -56.69 46.79
C MET A 278 -8.86 -57.60 45.63
N ILE A 279 -7.54 -57.76 45.44
CA ILE A 279 -6.96 -58.66 44.44
C ILE A 279 -6.50 -59.89 45.18
N PRO A 280 -7.02 -61.09 44.80
CA PRO A 280 -6.61 -62.41 45.44
C PRO A 280 -5.11 -62.63 45.27
N GLU A 281 -4.49 -63.41 46.27
CA GLU A 281 -3.05 -63.66 46.30
C GLU A 281 -2.52 -64.29 45.01
N ASN A 282 -3.28 -65.19 44.39
CA ASN A 282 -2.95 -65.87 43.13
C ASN A 282 -3.00 -64.89 41.87
N GLU A 283 -3.56 -63.74 42.03
CA GLU A 283 -3.64 -62.73 40.94
C GLU A 283 -2.74 -61.50 41.16
N ARG A 284 -2.07 -61.42 42.33
CA ARG A 284 -1.14 -60.27 42.63
C ARG A 284 -0.02 -60.15 41.61
N GLU A 285 0.56 -61.26 41.18
CA GLU A 285 1.62 -61.27 40.18
C GLU A 285 1.13 -60.73 38.83
N LYS A 286 -0.08 -61.10 38.44
CA LYS A 286 -0.72 -60.54 37.22
C LYS A 286 -0.95 -59.03 37.34
N GLY A 287 -1.38 -58.56 38.51
CA GLY A 287 -1.55 -57.12 38.77
C GLY A 287 -0.23 -56.39 38.68
N LEU A 288 0.85 -56.91 39.29
CA LEU A 288 2.19 -56.27 39.17
C LEU A 288 2.72 -56.26 37.72
N LYS A 289 2.48 -57.34 36.97
CA LYS A 289 2.84 -57.44 35.57
C LYS A 289 2.08 -56.40 34.73
N LEU A 290 0.78 -56.18 35.01
CA LEU A 290 -0.03 -55.18 34.35
C LEU A 290 0.48 -53.74 34.63
N ILE A 291 0.81 -53.44 35.91
CA ILE A 291 1.42 -52.14 36.26
C ILE A 291 2.72 -51.91 35.46
N SER A 292 3.60 -52.93 35.42
CA SER A 292 4.86 -52.85 34.68
C SER A 292 4.64 -52.63 33.18
N GLN A 293 3.65 -53.29 32.59
CA GLN A 293 3.29 -53.11 31.18
C GLN A 293 2.78 -51.72 30.90
N GLU A 294 1.87 -51.20 31.71
CA GLU A 294 1.32 -49.85 31.53
C GLU A 294 2.37 -48.74 31.78
N ALA A 295 3.29 -48.96 32.75
CA ALA A 295 4.40 -48.03 32.96
C ALA A 295 5.36 -48.01 31.77
N LYS A 296 5.73 -49.17 31.21
CA LYS A 296 6.54 -49.21 29.96
C LYS A 296 5.82 -48.58 28.78
N ARG A 297 4.51 -48.75 28.71
CA ARG A 297 3.68 -48.09 27.69
C ARG A 297 3.72 -46.59 27.81
N LEU A 298 3.57 -45.98 29.01
CA LEU A 298 3.69 -44.56 29.27
C LEU A 298 5.06 -44.03 28.88
N ILE A 299 6.16 -44.71 29.24
CA ILE A 299 7.52 -44.32 28.87
C ILE A 299 7.67 -44.25 27.33
N ARG A 300 7.14 -45.24 26.63
CA ARG A 300 7.16 -45.27 25.16
C ARG A 300 6.39 -44.10 24.58
N LEU A 301 5.18 -43.80 25.09
CA LEU A 301 4.37 -42.67 24.64
C LEU A 301 5.12 -41.36 24.79
N VAL A 302 5.78 -41.12 25.92
CA VAL A 302 6.56 -39.91 26.17
C VAL A 302 7.73 -39.82 25.19
N ASN A 303 8.48 -40.90 24.98
CA ASN A 303 9.62 -40.92 24.08
C ASN A 303 9.20 -40.67 22.62
N GLU A 304 8.13 -41.33 22.15
CA GLU A 304 7.59 -41.12 20.79
C GLU A 304 7.11 -39.71 20.59
N ASN A 305 6.50 -39.07 21.61
CA ASN A 305 6.14 -37.66 21.52
C ASN A 305 7.36 -36.73 21.45
N LEU A 306 8.38 -36.96 22.27
CA LEU A 306 9.62 -36.19 22.24
C LEU A 306 10.35 -36.34 20.90
N ASP A 307 10.41 -37.55 20.37
CA ASP A 307 11.01 -37.82 19.06
C ASP A 307 10.22 -37.07 17.94
N TYR A 308 8.90 -37.16 17.97
CA TYR A 308 8.07 -36.46 17.02
C TYR A 308 8.29 -34.94 17.08
N ASP A 309 8.37 -34.34 18.28
CA ASP A 309 8.58 -32.88 18.41
C ASP A 309 10.00 -32.48 17.93
N LYS A 310 11.03 -33.30 18.16
CA LYS A 310 12.38 -33.10 17.61
C LYS A 310 12.39 -33.15 16.07
N ILE A 311 11.68 -34.14 15.51
CA ILE A 311 11.52 -34.27 14.05
C ILE A 311 10.84 -33.03 13.52
N ARG A 312 9.71 -32.60 14.07
CA ARG A 312 8.91 -31.48 13.59
C ARG A 312 9.62 -30.12 13.69
N SER A 313 10.45 -29.94 14.75
CA SER A 313 11.18 -28.67 14.96
C SER A 313 12.45 -28.55 14.11
N ASN A 314 12.68 -29.44 13.15
CA ASN A 314 13.89 -29.49 12.32
C ASN A 314 15.18 -29.59 13.14
N GLN A 315 15.11 -30.15 14.37
CA GLN A 315 16.25 -30.28 15.27
C GLN A 315 17.06 -31.56 15.03
N ILE A 316 16.61 -32.42 14.10
CA ILE A 316 17.30 -33.65 13.75
C ILE A 316 18.21 -33.35 12.56
N VAL A 317 19.50 -33.64 12.75
CA VAL A 317 20.48 -33.67 11.65
C VAL A 317 20.60 -35.14 11.24
N LEU A 318 20.23 -35.45 10.00
CA LEU A 318 20.36 -36.81 9.46
C LEU A 318 21.83 -37.07 9.07
N MET A 319 22.34 -38.21 9.51
CA MET A 319 23.63 -38.74 9.08
C MET A 319 23.41 -39.74 7.95
N LYS A 320 23.16 -39.25 6.75
CA LYS A 320 22.88 -40.08 5.57
C LYS A 320 24.16 -40.77 5.07
N GLU A 321 24.10 -42.10 4.92
CA GLU A 321 25.16 -42.95 4.36
C GLU A 321 24.60 -44.00 3.39
N PHE A 322 25.42 -44.66 2.65
CA PHE A 322 25.00 -45.76 1.79
C PHE A 322 24.91 -47.06 2.62
N ILE A 323 23.73 -47.62 2.69
CA ILE A 323 23.40 -48.75 3.49
C ILE A 323 22.93 -49.90 2.63
N SER A 324 23.37 -51.11 2.91
CA SER A 324 22.85 -52.34 2.28
C SER A 324 21.38 -52.55 2.70
N LEU A 325 20.48 -52.49 1.72
CA LEU A 325 19.05 -52.64 2.00
C LEU A 325 18.75 -54.06 2.44
N GLN A 326 19.42 -55.05 1.92
CA GLN A 326 19.25 -56.45 2.34
C GLN A 326 19.56 -56.65 3.84
N GLU A 327 20.70 -56.13 4.32
CA GLU A 327 21.11 -56.25 5.70
C GLU A 327 20.04 -55.59 6.66
N VAL A 328 19.50 -54.42 6.28
CA VAL A 328 18.49 -53.75 7.08
C VAL A 328 17.21 -54.58 7.14
N LEU A 329 16.73 -55.12 6.02
CA LEU A 329 15.48 -55.88 6.00
C LEU A 329 15.61 -57.21 6.71
N GLU A 330 16.76 -57.92 6.64
CA GLU A 330 17.06 -59.14 7.36
C GLU A 330 17.11 -58.90 8.88
N ILE A 331 17.72 -57.81 9.36
CA ILE A 331 17.73 -57.40 10.75
C ILE A 331 16.30 -57.16 11.27
N ILE A 332 15.45 -56.55 10.47
CA ILE A 332 14.05 -56.27 10.83
C ILE A 332 13.25 -57.57 10.87
N GLU A 333 13.46 -58.50 9.92
CA GLU A 333 12.86 -59.84 9.95
C GLU A 333 13.24 -60.58 11.24
N GLU A 334 14.55 -60.65 11.58
CA GLU A 334 15.04 -61.29 12.78
C GLU A 334 14.43 -60.68 14.05
N GLN A 335 14.44 -59.35 14.20
CA GLN A 335 13.91 -58.68 15.38
C GLN A 335 12.39 -58.82 15.55
N LEU A 336 11.65 -59.02 14.48
CA LEU A 336 10.19 -59.15 14.50
C LEU A 336 9.71 -60.62 14.41
N SER A 337 10.59 -61.59 14.22
CA SER A 337 10.27 -63.02 14.07
C SER A 337 9.39 -63.54 15.19
N ILE A 338 9.76 -63.28 16.45
CA ILE A 338 9.00 -63.74 17.63
C ILE A 338 7.58 -63.16 17.64
N LEU A 339 7.45 -61.83 17.33
CA LEU A 339 6.16 -61.19 17.30
C LEU A 339 5.27 -61.68 16.16
N ALA A 340 5.87 -62.03 15.04
CA ALA A 340 5.20 -62.58 13.86
C ALA A 340 4.73 -64.03 14.14
N GLU A 341 5.58 -64.85 14.80
CA GLU A 341 5.24 -66.23 15.19
C GLU A 341 4.05 -66.29 16.18
N GLU A 342 3.98 -65.37 17.16
CA GLU A 342 2.85 -65.25 18.09
C GLU A 342 1.50 -65.08 17.37
N LYS A 343 1.49 -64.51 16.14
CA LYS A 343 0.29 -64.30 15.33
C LYS A 343 0.18 -65.24 14.12
N ASN A 344 1.05 -66.26 14.01
CA ASN A 344 1.15 -67.13 12.85
C ASN A 344 1.34 -66.36 11.53
N VAL A 345 2.14 -65.28 11.55
CA VAL A 345 2.49 -64.49 10.38
C VAL A 345 3.89 -64.85 9.93
N LYS A 346 4.08 -65.03 8.63
CA LYS A 346 5.40 -65.26 8.04
C LYS A 346 5.92 -63.98 7.39
N ILE A 347 7.17 -63.65 7.67
CA ILE A 347 7.85 -62.52 7.02
C ILE A 347 8.77 -63.07 5.92
N TYR A 348 8.78 -62.47 4.77
CA TYR A 348 9.64 -62.79 3.64
C TYR A 348 10.42 -61.55 3.23
N VAL A 349 11.73 -61.72 3.02
CA VAL A 349 12.62 -60.67 2.53
C VAL A 349 12.98 -61.01 1.07
N ASP A 350 12.73 -60.02 0.18
CA ASP A 350 13.03 -60.14 -1.26
C ASP A 350 13.69 -58.84 -1.75
N VAL A 351 15.00 -58.83 -1.88
CA VAL A 351 15.80 -57.64 -2.20
C VAL A 351 16.72 -57.93 -3.33
N ASP A 352 16.86 -57.03 -4.30
CA ASP A 352 17.88 -57.11 -5.30
C ASP A 352 19.27 -57.06 -4.64
N ASN A 353 20.12 -58.09 -4.93
CA ASN A 353 21.43 -58.29 -4.28
C ASN A 353 22.38 -57.06 -4.26
N ALA A 354 22.16 -56.06 -5.08
CA ALA A 354 22.96 -54.83 -5.15
C ALA A 354 22.20 -53.58 -4.69
N ALA A 355 21.01 -53.73 -4.11
CA ALA A 355 20.19 -52.58 -3.69
C ALA A 355 20.82 -51.88 -2.48
N VAL A 356 21.24 -50.64 -2.69
CA VAL A 356 21.71 -49.71 -1.64
C VAL A 356 20.74 -48.55 -1.50
N ILE A 357 20.68 -47.99 -0.29
CA ILE A 357 19.86 -46.83 0.02
C ILE A 357 20.74 -45.74 0.64
N TYR A 358 20.48 -44.48 0.31
CA TYR A 358 21.16 -43.34 0.90
C TYR A 358 20.28 -42.74 2.01
N ALA A 359 20.50 -43.14 3.24
CA ALA A 359 19.66 -42.79 4.39
C ALA A 359 20.45 -42.70 5.69
N ASP A 360 19.83 -42.20 6.73
CA ASP A 360 20.30 -42.35 8.12
C ASP A 360 19.87 -43.72 8.62
N TYR A 361 20.83 -44.49 9.08
CA TYR A 361 20.65 -45.92 9.46
C TYR A 361 19.58 -46.11 10.55
N ASP A 362 19.68 -45.37 11.64
CA ASP A 362 18.74 -45.50 12.77
C ASP A 362 17.31 -45.09 12.37
N ARG A 363 17.20 -44.05 11.57
CA ARG A 363 15.90 -43.55 11.08
C ARG A 363 15.29 -44.48 10.04
N LEU A 364 16.10 -45.05 9.18
CA LEU A 364 15.63 -46.07 8.23
C LEU A 364 15.04 -47.27 8.94
N ILE A 365 15.77 -47.84 9.93
CA ILE A 365 15.26 -48.93 10.76
C ILE A 365 13.95 -48.49 11.44
N GLN A 366 13.88 -47.29 12.02
CA GLN A 366 12.68 -46.80 12.68
C GLN A 366 11.47 -46.72 11.71
N ILE A 367 11.68 -46.29 10.48
CA ILE A 367 10.64 -46.22 9.42
C ILE A 367 10.09 -47.64 9.16
N ILE A 368 10.99 -48.58 8.78
CA ILE A 368 10.56 -49.91 8.34
C ILE A 368 9.99 -50.73 9.51
N MET A 369 10.58 -50.61 10.69
CA MET A 369 10.07 -51.25 11.91
C MET A 369 8.65 -50.81 12.26
N ASN A 370 8.36 -49.51 12.18
CA ASN A 370 7.03 -48.99 12.47
C ASN A 370 5.98 -49.53 11.48
N ILE A 371 6.31 -49.59 10.20
CA ILE A 371 5.38 -50.09 9.17
C ILE A 371 5.19 -51.62 9.38
N THR A 372 6.29 -52.37 9.54
CA THR A 372 6.25 -53.82 9.65
C THR A 372 5.54 -54.24 10.92
N LYS A 373 5.73 -53.58 12.07
CA LYS A 373 4.96 -53.81 13.29
C LYS A 373 3.46 -53.61 13.07
N ASN A 374 3.07 -52.52 12.38
CA ASN A 374 1.67 -52.31 12.02
C ASN A 374 1.14 -53.47 11.15
N SER A 375 1.90 -53.88 10.14
CA SER A 375 1.53 -55.00 9.27
C SER A 375 1.32 -56.30 10.07
N ILE A 376 2.21 -56.62 11.05
CA ILE A 376 2.05 -57.79 11.94
C ILE A 376 0.81 -57.62 12.83
N GLN A 377 0.59 -56.39 13.33
CA GLN A 377 -0.54 -56.12 14.22
C GLN A 377 -1.90 -56.40 13.56
N PHE A 378 -2.03 -56.07 12.29
CA PHE A 378 -3.28 -56.16 11.53
C PHE A 378 -3.37 -57.39 10.62
N THR A 379 -2.40 -58.30 10.69
CA THR A 379 -2.41 -59.58 9.98
C THR A 379 -2.55 -60.73 10.96
N GLU A 380 -3.45 -61.64 10.69
CA GLU A 380 -3.60 -62.90 11.41
C GLU A 380 -3.53 -64.08 10.43
N ASN A 381 -2.72 -65.08 10.74
CA ASN A 381 -2.52 -66.28 9.89
C ASN A 381 -2.19 -65.90 8.43
N GLY A 382 -1.26 -64.98 8.22
CA GLY A 382 -0.95 -64.39 6.90
C GLY A 382 0.54 -64.27 6.62
N SER A 383 0.86 -63.37 5.67
CA SER A 383 2.23 -63.16 5.24
C SER A 383 2.54 -61.65 5.05
N ILE A 384 3.79 -61.30 5.30
CA ILE A 384 4.33 -59.97 5.07
C ILE A 384 5.55 -60.11 4.15
N TRP A 385 5.63 -59.28 3.14
CA TRP A 385 6.78 -59.19 2.24
C TRP A 385 7.47 -57.87 2.46
N LEU A 386 8.78 -57.92 2.73
CA LEU A 386 9.69 -56.80 2.77
C LEU A 386 10.51 -56.86 1.48
N SER A 387 10.24 -56.01 0.55
CA SER A 387 10.96 -56.00 -0.73
C SER A 387 11.66 -54.67 -1.01
N GLY A 388 12.78 -54.79 -1.71
CA GLY A 388 13.59 -53.62 -2.06
C GLY A 388 14.23 -53.74 -3.42
N ARG A 389 14.13 -52.64 -4.20
CA ARG A 389 14.78 -52.54 -5.52
C ARG A 389 15.36 -51.15 -5.70
N MET A 390 16.41 -51.10 -6.49
CA MET A 390 17.06 -49.84 -6.89
C MET A 390 16.67 -49.47 -8.33
N GLU A 391 16.22 -48.22 -8.50
CA GLU A 391 16.05 -47.59 -9.82
C GLU A 391 17.18 -46.60 -10.05
N VAL A 392 17.23 -45.99 -11.22
CA VAL A 392 18.35 -45.11 -11.64
C VAL A 392 18.54 -43.91 -10.69
N ASP A 393 17.49 -43.33 -10.19
CA ASP A 393 17.51 -42.11 -9.40
C ASP A 393 16.99 -42.26 -7.93
N ARG A 394 16.55 -43.47 -7.56
CA ARG A 394 15.94 -43.75 -6.28
C ARG A 394 16.00 -45.22 -5.90
N THR A 395 15.86 -45.44 -4.59
CA THR A 395 15.64 -46.79 -4.04
C THR A 395 14.19 -46.90 -3.56
N ILE A 396 13.54 -48.01 -3.86
CA ILE A 396 12.17 -48.28 -3.55
C ILE A 396 12.13 -49.42 -2.49
N ILE A 397 11.38 -49.18 -1.41
CA ILE A 397 11.09 -50.20 -0.39
C ILE A 397 9.59 -50.43 -0.41
N GLU A 398 9.18 -51.67 -0.44
CA GLU A 398 7.78 -52.06 -0.31
C GLU A 398 7.58 -52.96 0.90
N VAL A 399 6.59 -52.65 1.74
CA VAL A 399 6.11 -53.48 2.83
C VAL A 399 4.68 -53.85 2.51
N LYS A 400 4.43 -55.12 2.21
CA LYS A 400 3.13 -55.65 1.82
C LYS A 400 2.65 -56.68 2.84
N ASP A 401 1.39 -56.56 3.25
CA ASP A 401 0.75 -57.53 4.15
C ASP A 401 -0.56 -58.11 3.56
N THR A 402 -1.00 -59.24 4.10
CA THR A 402 -2.29 -59.84 3.80
C THR A 402 -3.32 -59.63 4.95
N GLY A 403 -3.20 -58.53 5.62
CA GLY A 403 -4.04 -58.16 6.76
C GLY A 403 -5.46 -57.73 6.39
N ILE A 404 -6.12 -57.13 7.35
CA ILE A 404 -7.53 -56.68 7.21
C ILE A 404 -7.71 -55.58 6.19
N GLY A 405 -6.61 -54.92 5.74
CA GLY A 405 -6.65 -53.75 4.85
C GLY A 405 -7.27 -52.50 5.49
N ILE A 406 -7.21 -51.42 4.75
CA ILE A 406 -7.66 -50.08 5.18
C ILE A 406 -8.80 -49.65 4.26
N ASP A 407 -9.85 -49.07 4.80
CA ASP A 407 -10.94 -48.52 4.01
C ASP A 407 -10.49 -47.26 3.28
N ALA A 408 -10.96 -47.04 2.04
CA ALA A 408 -10.49 -45.97 1.19
C ALA A 408 -10.64 -44.55 1.82
N HIS A 409 -11.67 -44.30 2.60
CA HIS A 409 -11.89 -43.03 3.29
C HIS A 409 -10.99 -42.82 4.52
N GLU A 410 -10.30 -43.86 5.00
CA GLU A 410 -9.39 -43.82 6.12
C GLU A 410 -7.92 -43.59 5.67
N ILE A 411 -7.57 -43.87 4.41
CA ILE A 411 -6.20 -43.79 3.89
C ILE A 411 -5.54 -42.43 4.12
N GLU A 412 -6.28 -41.34 3.99
CA GLU A 412 -5.76 -40.00 4.28
C GLU A 412 -5.58 -39.75 5.78
N ASN A 413 -6.34 -40.44 6.62
CA ASN A 413 -6.37 -40.24 8.08
C ASN A 413 -5.29 -40.98 8.81
N ILE A 414 -4.78 -42.12 8.29
CA ILE A 414 -3.74 -42.94 8.96
C ILE A 414 -2.44 -42.16 9.24
N TRP A 415 -2.20 -41.09 8.54
CA TRP A 415 -1.04 -40.21 8.73
C TRP A 415 -1.22 -39.18 9.85
N LYS A 416 -2.46 -39.03 10.38
CA LYS A 416 -2.75 -38.11 11.49
C LYS A 416 -2.27 -38.68 12.81
N ARG A 417 -1.77 -37.83 13.68
CA ARG A 417 -1.33 -38.22 15.04
C ARG A 417 -2.51 -38.76 15.82
N PHE A 418 -2.24 -39.80 16.64
CA PHE A 418 -3.22 -40.49 17.50
C PHE A 418 -4.42 -41.06 16.74
N TYR A 419 -4.35 -41.11 15.40
CA TYR A 419 -5.40 -41.74 14.64
C TYR A 419 -5.37 -43.26 14.82
N LYS A 420 -6.53 -43.83 15.16
CA LYS A 420 -6.77 -45.26 15.25
C LYS A 420 -8.06 -45.58 14.52
N ALA A 421 -8.03 -46.47 13.55
CA ALA A 421 -9.22 -46.99 12.90
C ALA A 421 -10.15 -47.66 13.94
N ASP A 422 -11.47 -47.62 13.73
CA ASP A 422 -12.46 -48.11 14.72
C ASP A 422 -12.24 -49.54 15.18
N ILE A 423 -11.68 -50.37 14.30
CA ILE A 423 -11.38 -51.79 14.60
C ILE A 423 -10.22 -51.94 15.62
N SER A 424 -9.31 -50.97 15.71
CA SER A 424 -8.16 -51.00 16.62
C SER A 424 -8.47 -50.52 18.05
N ARG A 425 -9.67 -49.97 18.27
CA ARG A 425 -10.10 -49.47 19.59
C ARG A 425 -10.44 -50.56 20.60
N THR A 426 -10.72 -51.78 20.14
CA THR A 426 -11.11 -52.92 21.02
C THR A 426 -10.00 -53.94 21.09
N ASN A 427 -9.39 -54.08 22.28
CA ASN A 427 -8.53 -55.20 22.71
C ASN A 427 -7.16 -55.34 22.04
N ASN A 428 -6.24 -54.36 22.19
CA ASN A 428 -4.84 -54.68 21.93
C ASN A 428 -3.92 -54.28 23.10
N PRO A 429 -3.39 -55.24 23.89
CA PRO A 429 -2.45 -54.99 24.98
C PRO A 429 -1.13 -54.35 24.52
N TYR A 430 -0.82 -54.46 23.23
CA TYR A 430 0.37 -53.89 22.60
C TYR A 430 0.04 -52.65 21.74
N GLY A 431 -1.19 -52.14 21.85
CA GLY A 431 -1.71 -51.05 20.97
C GLY A 431 -0.82 -49.83 20.94
N GLU A 432 -0.32 -49.52 19.77
CA GLU A 432 0.45 -48.33 19.52
C GLU A 432 -0.43 -47.07 19.64
N PHE A 433 0.18 -45.95 20.01
CA PHE A 433 -0.54 -44.68 20.27
C PHE A 433 -1.04 -43.96 19.01
N GLY A 434 -0.85 -44.56 17.82
CA GLY A 434 -1.16 -43.92 16.55
C GLY A 434 -0.16 -42.81 16.16
N LEU A 435 1.05 -42.91 16.70
CA LEU A 435 2.16 -41.98 16.35
C LEU A 435 3.07 -42.58 15.27
N GLY A 436 3.19 -43.91 15.17
CA GLY A 436 4.16 -44.59 14.31
C GLY A 436 4.11 -44.15 12.84
N LEU A 437 2.93 -44.21 12.20
CA LEU A 437 2.81 -43.81 10.80
C LEU A 437 3.00 -42.31 10.59
N SER A 438 2.63 -41.45 11.54
CA SER A 438 2.90 -40.02 11.46
C SER A 438 4.40 -39.70 11.55
N ILE A 439 5.15 -40.47 12.37
CA ILE A 439 6.62 -40.40 12.45
C ILE A 439 7.24 -40.87 11.13
N VAL A 440 6.77 -42.01 10.58
CA VAL A 440 7.23 -42.56 9.29
C VAL A 440 7.12 -41.48 8.20
N LYS A 441 5.95 -40.88 8.03
CA LYS A 441 5.75 -39.87 7.00
C LYS A 441 6.73 -38.69 7.13
N GLN A 442 6.94 -38.21 8.34
CA GLN A 442 7.89 -37.12 8.62
C GLN A 442 9.34 -37.52 8.33
N LEU A 443 9.78 -38.69 8.79
CA LEU A 443 11.13 -39.17 8.56
C LEU A 443 11.43 -39.44 7.09
N VAL A 444 10.47 -39.95 6.32
CA VAL A 444 10.59 -40.12 4.87
C VAL A 444 10.75 -38.73 4.18
N GLN A 445 9.94 -37.75 4.58
CA GLN A 445 10.04 -36.39 4.08
C GLN A 445 11.40 -35.73 4.41
N PHE A 446 11.94 -35.98 5.60
CA PHE A 446 13.28 -35.52 6.00
C PHE A 446 14.40 -36.11 5.15
N HIS A 447 14.19 -37.32 4.65
CA HIS A 447 15.09 -37.94 3.68
C HIS A 447 14.86 -37.45 2.24
N GLU A 448 13.97 -36.47 2.03
CA GLU A 448 13.55 -36.00 0.70
C GLU A 448 12.86 -37.10 -0.12
N GLY A 449 12.35 -38.11 0.56
CA GLY A 449 11.63 -39.24 0.01
C GLY A 449 10.13 -39.01 -0.04
N ASP A 450 9.41 -39.98 -0.58
CA ASP A 450 7.96 -40.01 -0.63
C ASP A 450 7.42 -41.39 -0.18
N ILE A 451 6.18 -41.43 0.32
CA ILE A 451 5.53 -42.66 0.77
C ILE A 451 4.09 -42.72 0.27
N HIS A 452 3.76 -43.83 -0.36
CA HIS A 452 2.41 -44.13 -0.82
C HIS A 452 1.86 -45.38 -0.12
N VAL A 453 0.53 -45.43 -0.01
CA VAL A 453 -0.17 -46.59 0.52
C VAL A 453 -1.28 -46.97 -0.45
N THR A 454 -1.33 -48.28 -0.74
CA THR A 454 -2.42 -48.89 -1.50
C THR A 454 -3.01 -49.98 -0.61
N SER A 455 -4.34 -49.96 -0.40
CA SER A 455 -4.99 -50.94 0.47
C SER A 455 -6.42 -51.22 0.00
N GLU A 456 -6.85 -52.42 0.18
CA GLU A 456 -8.24 -52.84 -0.05
C GLU A 456 -8.70 -53.67 1.17
N LYS A 457 -9.85 -53.28 1.71
CA LYS A 457 -10.42 -53.95 2.90
C LYS A 457 -10.59 -55.45 2.67
N GLY A 458 -9.99 -56.25 3.52
CA GLY A 458 -9.99 -57.71 3.45
C GLY A 458 -8.91 -58.33 2.54
N LYS A 459 -8.08 -57.53 1.86
CA LYS A 459 -7.01 -58.02 0.97
C LYS A 459 -5.61 -57.68 1.44
N GLY A 460 -5.46 -56.76 2.39
CA GLY A 460 -4.19 -56.30 2.93
C GLY A 460 -3.79 -54.91 2.49
N THR A 461 -2.57 -54.51 2.87
CA THR A 461 -2.02 -53.19 2.64
C THR A 461 -0.62 -53.28 2.03
N THR A 462 -0.26 -52.35 1.18
CA THR A 462 1.09 -52.14 0.63
C THR A 462 1.53 -50.73 0.87
N PHE A 463 2.61 -50.55 1.60
CA PHE A 463 3.32 -49.28 1.74
C PHE A 463 4.49 -49.27 0.78
N THR A 464 4.60 -48.26 -0.09
CA THR A 464 5.72 -48.08 -1.01
C THR A 464 6.45 -46.79 -0.67
N ILE A 465 7.74 -46.89 -0.37
CA ILE A 465 8.59 -45.77 0.06
C ILE A 465 9.67 -45.54 -0.97
N TYR A 466 9.85 -44.28 -1.33
CA TYR A 466 10.84 -43.82 -2.30
C TYR A 466 11.91 -43.02 -1.59
N PHE A 467 13.19 -43.39 -1.77
CA PHE A 467 14.33 -42.63 -1.26
C PHE A 467 15.18 -42.16 -2.44
N PRO A 468 15.46 -40.85 -2.60
CA PRO A 468 16.29 -40.34 -3.68
C PRO A 468 17.76 -40.77 -3.52
N LEU A 469 18.41 -41.07 -4.60
CA LEU A 469 19.86 -41.29 -4.65
C LEU A 469 20.60 -39.99 -5.02
N PRO A 470 21.77 -39.68 -4.42
CA PRO A 470 22.54 -38.48 -4.76
C PRO A 470 23.03 -38.54 -6.20
N LYS A 471 22.82 -37.48 -6.97
CA LYS A 471 23.15 -37.39 -8.41
C LYS A 471 24.63 -37.65 -8.75
N GLU A 472 25.55 -37.40 -7.82
CA GLU A 472 27.00 -37.52 -8.03
C GLU A 472 27.51 -38.97 -8.06
N LYS A 473 26.74 -39.94 -7.57
CA LYS A 473 27.15 -41.34 -7.48
C LYS A 473 26.34 -42.33 -8.34
N VAL A 474 25.33 -41.85 -9.05
CA VAL A 474 24.52 -42.69 -9.96
C VAL A 474 25.41 -43.39 -11.03
N THR A 475 26.57 -42.82 -11.37
CA THR A 475 27.51 -43.34 -12.33
C THR A 475 28.44 -44.44 -11.80
N GLU A 476 28.48 -44.70 -10.51
CA GLU A 476 29.36 -45.71 -9.92
C GLU A 476 28.66 -47.09 -9.77
N PHE A 477 27.36 -47.14 -9.82
CA PHE A 477 26.51 -48.33 -9.63
C PHE A 477 25.68 -48.71 -10.87
N ALA A 478 25.77 -47.96 -11.95
CA ALA A 478 25.21 -48.28 -13.28
C ALA A 478 26.28 -49.01 -14.13
#